data_dd4c48b36445c76e85f85f1ec0080ace
#
_entry.id   dd4c48b36445c76e85f85f1ec0080ace
#
_cell.length_a   1.000
_cell.length_b   1.000
_cell.length_c   1.000
_cell.angle_alpha   90.00
_cell.angle_beta   90.00
_cell.angle_gamma   90.00
#
_symmetry.space_group_name_H-M   'P 1'
#
loop_
_entity.id
_entity.type
_entity.pdbx_description
1 polymer ?
#
loop_
_entity_poly.entity_id
_entity_poly.type
_entity_poly.pdbx_seq_one_letter_code
_entity_poly.pdbx_strand_id
1 'polypeptide(L)'
;MAVRLAAIGVSVAVLATAGVWLVKRMDARDTPGELPTASVQWKSCPFTDQAPDSVRSGECGVIKVPVDYEDPSGQQASIALIRFPATGARVGSLIINPGGPGESGMDAAISMLDKVPGPVRERYDLVGFDPRGVGRSQPALWCNSDADNDRLRADNIVEYTPEGVEHMESETKAFVQRCVDRMGKDFLANVGTKNVARDLDMLRAALGDDKLTYLGYSYGTRIGAAYAEAFPEHVGKMILDGAIDPNADPVQAEIDQDTAFQKAFDDFAADCAKDADCPLGDDPTQAVEVYRSLTWPLVQQPAQTKDPRGLSYTDSLVGTILAMYSPNFWSHLKTGLAELRNGTGDTLLTMADIYMRRDRNGRYDNSTDARVAINCVDKPAITDRETVIETDRRSREAAPFMSYGEFTGDAPLSTCAFWPVPPTSEPGELSVPGLPPTLVVSVTGDPATPYQAGVELARQLGGALLTYDGTQHTVVFQGEQCVDDYATAYLVDGSLPPDGARCPN
;
A
#
# COMPACT_ATOMS: atom_id res chain seq x y z
N MET A 1 9.22 4.73 18.77
CA MET A 1 9.31 4.86 17.32
C MET A 1 8.25 5.84 16.92
N ALA A 2 8.58 7.14 16.86
CA ALA A 2 7.70 8.02 16.14
C ALA A 2 7.66 7.42 14.76
N VAL A 3 6.55 6.73 14.48
CA VAL A 3 6.26 6.28 13.16
C VAL A 3 6.00 7.57 12.39
N ARG A 4 7.06 8.18 11.85
CA ARG A 4 6.91 8.75 10.55
C ARG A 4 6.59 7.54 9.68
N LEU A 5 5.32 7.22 9.70
CA LEU A 5 4.71 6.45 8.66
C LEU A 5 4.99 7.29 7.42
N ALA A 6 6.07 6.99 6.72
CA ALA A 6 6.05 7.27 5.32
C ALA A 6 4.70 6.68 4.91
N ALA A 7 3.71 7.55 4.72
CA ALA A 7 2.37 7.17 4.37
C ALA A 7 2.45 6.67 2.94
N ILE A 8 2.88 5.44 2.83
CA ILE A 8 3.07 4.78 1.56
C ILE A 8 1.82 3.95 1.37
N GLY A 9 1.12 4.29 0.32
CA GLY A 9 -0.17 3.82 -0.06
C GLY A 9 -0.53 2.43 0.43
N VAL A 10 -1.42 2.36 1.38
CA VAL A 10 -2.28 1.21 1.55
C VAL A 10 -3.41 1.42 0.57
N SER A 11 -3.47 0.62 -0.47
CA SER A 11 -4.73 0.42 -1.15
C SER A 11 -5.65 -0.23 -0.13
N VAL A 12 -6.35 0.61 0.64
CA VAL A 12 -7.47 0.13 1.41
C VAL A 12 -8.53 -0.20 0.36
N ALA A 13 -8.52 -1.45 -0.10
CA ALA A 13 -9.75 -2.00 -0.62
C ALA A 13 -10.76 -1.78 0.48
N VAL A 14 -11.65 -0.81 0.30
CA VAL A 14 -12.70 -0.48 1.24
C VAL A 14 -13.46 -1.77 1.49
N LEU A 15 -13.15 -2.42 2.59
CA LEU A 15 -13.98 -3.47 3.13
C LEU A 15 -15.22 -2.77 3.69
N ALA A 16 -16.16 -2.45 2.79
CA ALA A 16 -17.52 -2.23 3.19
C ALA A 16 -17.91 -3.47 4.02
N THR A 17 -18.15 -3.24 5.29
CA THR A 17 -18.80 -4.10 6.27
C THR A 17 -19.42 -5.38 5.70
N ALA A 18 -18.63 -6.43 5.45
CA ALA A 18 -19.14 -7.77 5.29
C ALA A 18 -17.97 -8.76 5.38
N GLY A 19 -17.80 -9.33 6.54
CA GLY A 19 -17.16 -10.61 6.70
C GLY A 19 -15.66 -10.65 6.35
N VAL A 20 -14.84 -10.63 7.38
CA VAL A 20 -13.50 -11.24 7.32
C VAL A 20 -13.70 -12.70 6.90
N TRP A 21 -13.58 -12.98 5.61
CA TRP A 21 -13.61 -14.34 5.10
C TRP A 21 -12.32 -15.02 5.57
N LEU A 22 -12.47 -15.98 6.45
CA LEU A 22 -11.40 -16.84 6.89
C LEU A 22 -10.89 -17.67 5.69
N VAL A 23 -9.99 -17.08 4.93
CA VAL A 23 -9.06 -17.90 4.13
C VAL A 23 -8.25 -18.67 5.16
N LYS A 24 -8.37 -19.99 5.16
CA LYS A 24 -7.52 -20.83 6.00
C LYS A 24 -6.08 -20.49 5.60
N ARG A 25 -5.28 -19.89 6.51
CA ARG A 25 -3.87 -19.67 6.25
C ARG A 25 -3.29 -20.98 5.73
N MET A 26 -2.78 -20.96 4.50
CA MET A 26 -1.89 -22.02 4.06
C MET A 26 -0.68 -21.94 4.99
N ASP A 27 -0.51 -22.93 5.86
CA ASP A 27 0.69 -23.02 6.67
C ASP A 27 1.87 -23.07 5.69
N ALA A 28 2.94 -22.32 5.94
CA ALA A 28 4.14 -22.30 5.09
C ALA A 28 4.74 -23.69 4.83
N ARG A 29 4.20 -24.72 5.47
CA ARG A 29 4.57 -26.13 5.34
C ARG A 29 3.82 -26.89 4.24
N ASP A 30 2.73 -26.31 3.68
CA ASP A 30 1.93 -26.93 2.62
C ASP A 30 2.31 -26.40 1.23
N THR A 31 3.59 -25.99 1.02
CA THR A 31 4.06 -25.58 -0.31
C THR A 31 3.96 -26.78 -1.25
N PRO A 32 3.21 -26.70 -2.37
CA PRO A 32 3.20 -27.77 -3.36
C PRO A 32 4.62 -28.04 -3.86
N GLY A 33 4.99 -29.29 -3.97
CA GLY A 33 6.31 -29.71 -4.46
C GLY A 33 6.70 -29.07 -5.80
N GLU A 34 7.99 -29.10 -6.13
CA GLU A 34 8.61 -28.49 -7.31
C GLU A 34 7.74 -28.56 -8.57
N LEU A 35 7.27 -27.39 -9.04
CA LEU A 35 6.50 -27.29 -10.28
C LEU A 35 7.41 -26.85 -11.43
N PRO A 36 7.26 -27.41 -12.63
CA PRO A 36 8.04 -26.96 -13.78
C PRO A 36 7.72 -25.50 -14.13
N THR A 37 8.75 -24.74 -14.48
CA THR A 37 8.72 -23.31 -14.79
C THR A 37 7.90 -22.92 -16.03
N ALA A 38 7.34 -23.89 -16.75
CA ALA A 38 6.71 -23.64 -18.04
C ALA A 38 5.20 -23.35 -17.99
N SER A 39 4.49 -23.70 -16.90
CA SER A 39 3.06 -23.42 -16.75
C SER A 39 2.63 -23.51 -15.29
N VAL A 40 1.63 -22.68 -14.91
CA VAL A 40 1.05 -22.74 -13.58
C VAL A 40 0.21 -24.01 -13.42
N GLN A 41 0.46 -24.78 -12.35
CA GLN A 41 -0.40 -25.89 -11.97
C GLN A 41 -1.49 -25.39 -11.03
N TRP A 42 -2.70 -25.23 -11.59
CA TRP A 42 -3.83 -24.71 -10.84
C TRP A 42 -4.49 -25.82 -9.99
N LYS A 43 -4.88 -25.45 -8.77
CA LYS A 43 -5.63 -26.29 -7.81
C LYS A 43 -6.70 -25.43 -7.16
N SER A 44 -7.80 -26.03 -6.70
CA SER A 44 -8.76 -25.29 -5.87
C SER A 44 -8.07 -24.69 -4.64
N CYS A 45 -8.34 -23.42 -4.38
CA CYS A 45 -7.82 -22.76 -3.18
C CYS A 45 -8.43 -23.36 -1.90
N PRO A 46 -7.69 -23.42 -0.80
CA PRO A 46 -8.17 -23.96 0.48
C PRO A 46 -9.05 -22.96 1.22
N PHE A 47 -10.14 -22.54 0.60
CA PHE A 47 -11.13 -21.68 1.26
C PHE A 47 -11.95 -22.47 2.28
N THR A 48 -12.47 -21.78 3.30
CA THR A 48 -13.42 -22.38 4.23
C THR A 48 -14.79 -22.54 3.58
N ASP A 49 -15.60 -23.45 4.10
CA ASP A 49 -16.99 -23.65 3.63
C ASP A 49 -17.88 -22.40 3.79
N GLN A 50 -17.43 -21.42 4.58
CA GLN A 50 -18.12 -20.15 4.82
C GLN A 50 -17.82 -19.09 3.75
N ALA A 51 -16.82 -19.31 2.89
CA ALA A 51 -16.54 -18.39 1.79
C ALA A 51 -17.67 -18.39 0.77
N PRO A 52 -18.01 -17.27 0.12
CA PRO A 52 -18.97 -17.23 -0.98
C PRO A 52 -18.60 -18.18 -2.11
N ASP A 53 -19.60 -18.68 -2.84
CA ASP A 53 -19.37 -19.57 -3.96
C ASP A 53 -18.49 -18.93 -5.04
N SER A 54 -18.64 -17.64 -5.29
CA SER A 54 -17.79 -16.87 -6.20
C SER A 54 -16.32 -16.95 -5.80
N VAL A 55 -16.01 -16.77 -4.51
CA VAL A 55 -14.66 -16.87 -3.96
C VAL A 55 -14.14 -18.31 -3.99
N ARG A 56 -15.01 -19.30 -3.70
CA ARG A 56 -14.63 -20.71 -3.72
C ARG A 56 -14.30 -21.24 -5.12
N SER A 57 -14.74 -20.55 -6.18
CA SER A 57 -14.35 -20.85 -7.55
C SER A 57 -12.89 -20.54 -7.86
N GLY A 58 -12.18 -19.87 -6.97
CA GLY A 58 -10.79 -19.49 -7.13
C GLY A 58 -9.85 -20.69 -7.21
N GLU A 59 -8.88 -20.58 -8.10
CA GLU A 59 -7.81 -21.54 -8.30
C GLU A 59 -6.49 -20.94 -7.83
N CYS A 60 -5.75 -21.68 -7.02
CA CYS A 60 -4.44 -21.29 -6.50
C CYS A 60 -3.31 -21.98 -7.26
N GLY A 61 -2.21 -21.26 -7.45
CA GLY A 61 -1.05 -21.78 -8.13
C GLY A 61 0.24 -21.15 -7.61
N VAL A 62 1.36 -21.62 -8.10
CA VAL A 62 2.70 -21.11 -7.77
C VAL A 62 3.57 -21.12 -9.03
N ILE A 63 4.37 -20.08 -9.22
CA ILE A 63 5.51 -20.12 -10.14
C ILE A 63 6.81 -20.00 -9.36
N LYS A 64 7.89 -20.56 -9.88
CA LYS A 64 9.24 -20.37 -9.35
C LYS A 64 9.97 -19.31 -10.16
N VAL A 65 10.69 -18.45 -9.46
CA VAL A 65 11.51 -17.39 -10.03
C VAL A 65 12.87 -17.36 -9.32
N PRO A 66 13.94 -16.94 -9.99
CA PRO A 66 15.22 -16.74 -9.31
C PRO A 66 15.08 -15.65 -8.22
N VAL A 67 15.70 -15.85 -7.07
CA VAL A 67 15.87 -14.75 -6.09
C VAL A 67 16.74 -13.67 -6.72
N ASP A 68 17.89 -14.05 -7.26
CA ASP A 68 18.78 -13.18 -8.00
C ASP A 68 18.73 -13.54 -9.49
N TYR A 69 18.31 -12.60 -10.32
CA TYR A 69 18.25 -12.78 -11.77
C TYR A 69 19.63 -12.76 -12.44
N GLU A 70 20.68 -12.32 -11.73
CA GLU A 70 22.05 -12.40 -12.20
C GLU A 70 22.66 -13.80 -11.91
N ASP A 71 22.07 -14.56 -10.98
CA ASP A 71 22.36 -15.99 -10.75
C ASP A 71 21.08 -16.85 -10.82
N PRO A 72 20.53 -17.10 -12.03
CA PRO A 72 19.27 -17.82 -12.20
C PRO A 72 19.31 -19.28 -11.72
N SER A 73 20.50 -19.84 -11.52
CA SER A 73 20.68 -21.21 -11.01
C SER A 73 20.75 -21.27 -9.48
N GLY A 74 20.83 -20.14 -8.81
CA GLY A 74 20.92 -20.00 -7.38
C GLY A 74 19.59 -20.23 -6.64
N GLN A 75 19.41 -19.51 -5.55
CA GLN A 75 18.19 -19.61 -4.73
C GLN A 75 16.95 -19.23 -5.53
N GLN A 76 15.87 -19.99 -5.34
CA GLN A 76 14.58 -19.74 -5.98
C GLN A 76 13.57 -19.18 -4.98
N ALA A 77 12.74 -18.25 -5.44
CA ALA A 77 11.51 -17.83 -4.76
C ALA A 77 10.29 -18.51 -5.40
N SER A 78 9.23 -18.66 -4.63
CA SER A 78 7.94 -19.17 -5.08
C SER A 78 6.91 -18.05 -5.00
N ILE A 79 6.36 -17.63 -6.12
CA ILE A 79 5.35 -16.59 -6.21
C ILE A 79 3.97 -17.24 -6.15
N ALA A 80 3.22 -16.92 -5.09
CA ALA A 80 1.88 -17.45 -4.88
C ALA A 80 0.85 -16.67 -5.71
N LEU A 81 -0.10 -17.41 -6.29
CA LEU A 81 -1.09 -16.91 -7.24
C LEU A 81 -2.50 -17.33 -6.87
N ILE A 82 -3.46 -16.50 -7.19
CA ILE A 82 -4.87 -16.86 -7.29
C ILE A 82 -5.41 -16.45 -8.65
N ARG A 83 -6.31 -17.28 -9.21
CA ARG A 83 -7.01 -16.99 -10.44
C ARG A 83 -8.51 -17.24 -10.26
N PHE A 84 -9.31 -16.33 -10.78
CA PHE A 84 -10.73 -16.53 -11.03
C PHE A 84 -10.95 -16.55 -12.54
N PRO A 85 -11.30 -17.70 -13.12
CA PRO A 85 -11.44 -17.84 -14.57
C PRO A 85 -12.44 -16.84 -15.17
N ALA A 86 -12.21 -16.45 -16.42
CA ALA A 86 -13.14 -15.65 -17.19
C ALA A 86 -14.50 -16.33 -17.27
N THR A 87 -15.57 -15.55 -17.19
CA THR A 87 -16.95 -16.08 -17.24
C THR A 87 -17.47 -16.28 -18.67
N GLY A 88 -16.70 -15.86 -19.68
CA GLY A 88 -17.01 -15.99 -21.10
C GLY A 88 -15.81 -16.40 -21.94
N ALA A 89 -15.67 -15.84 -23.14
CA ALA A 89 -14.56 -16.14 -24.05
C ALA A 89 -13.26 -15.45 -23.60
N ARG A 90 -12.39 -16.18 -22.94
CA ARG A 90 -11.10 -15.70 -22.43
C ARG A 90 -10.23 -15.11 -23.55
N VAL A 91 -9.71 -13.91 -23.33
CA VAL A 91 -8.72 -13.24 -24.21
C VAL A 91 -7.35 -13.09 -23.55
N GLY A 92 -7.26 -13.24 -22.24
CA GLY A 92 -6.03 -13.11 -21.46
C GLY A 92 -6.31 -13.05 -19.96
N SER A 93 -5.30 -12.64 -19.20
CA SER A 93 -5.40 -12.42 -17.75
C SER A 93 -5.32 -10.93 -17.42
N LEU A 94 -6.22 -10.44 -16.56
CA LEU A 94 -6.07 -9.14 -15.89
C LEU A 94 -5.34 -9.38 -14.56
N ILE A 95 -4.08 -9.00 -14.51
CA ILE A 95 -3.26 -9.14 -13.30
C ILE A 95 -3.42 -7.89 -12.46
N ILE A 96 -3.77 -8.07 -11.17
CA ILE A 96 -4.00 -6.98 -10.22
C ILE A 96 -2.88 -6.94 -9.17
N ASN A 97 -2.41 -5.73 -8.88
CA ASN A 97 -1.54 -5.46 -7.73
C ASN A 97 -2.08 -4.27 -6.92
N PRO A 98 -2.35 -4.45 -5.61
CA PRO A 98 -2.94 -3.42 -4.76
C PRO A 98 -1.93 -2.34 -4.33
N GLY A 99 -0.64 -2.58 -4.46
CA GLY A 99 0.41 -1.70 -4.00
C GLY A 99 0.91 -1.99 -2.60
N GLY A 100 0.93 -1.00 -1.78
CA GLY A 100 1.52 -1.00 -0.45
C GLY A 100 2.84 -0.22 -0.39
N PRO A 101 4.04 -0.76 -0.75
CA PRO A 101 4.33 -2.16 -1.08
C PRO A 101 4.03 -3.13 0.06
N GLY A 102 4.05 -4.40 -0.23
CA GLY A 102 3.86 -5.45 0.80
C GLY A 102 2.42 -5.98 0.94
N GLU A 103 1.46 -5.42 0.22
CA GLU A 103 0.08 -5.92 0.23
C GLU A 103 -0.10 -7.16 -0.66
N SER A 104 -0.96 -8.09 -0.22
CA SER A 104 -1.24 -9.32 -0.95
C SER A 104 -2.08 -9.06 -2.21
N GLY A 105 -1.52 -9.37 -3.38
CA GLY A 105 -2.28 -9.34 -4.63
C GLY A 105 -3.32 -10.46 -4.73
N MET A 106 -3.13 -11.57 -4.04
CA MET A 106 -4.14 -12.63 -3.94
C MET A 106 -5.38 -12.13 -3.20
N ASP A 107 -5.21 -11.46 -2.05
CA ASP A 107 -6.31 -10.90 -1.28
C ASP A 107 -6.99 -9.73 -2.04
N ALA A 108 -6.20 -8.95 -2.79
CA ALA A 108 -6.75 -7.92 -3.68
C ALA A 108 -7.66 -8.52 -4.76
N ALA A 109 -7.23 -9.56 -5.45
CA ALA A 109 -8.06 -10.22 -6.47
C ALA A 109 -9.38 -10.79 -5.89
N ILE A 110 -9.32 -11.33 -4.66
CA ILE A 110 -10.53 -11.78 -3.94
C ILE A 110 -11.47 -10.59 -3.67
N SER A 111 -10.94 -9.47 -3.18
CA SER A 111 -11.74 -8.30 -2.83
C SER A 111 -12.32 -7.57 -4.06
N MET A 112 -11.67 -7.72 -5.21
CA MET A 112 -12.08 -7.12 -6.49
C MET A 112 -13.03 -7.98 -7.30
N LEU A 113 -13.23 -9.26 -6.93
CA LEU A 113 -13.97 -10.23 -7.73
C LEU A 113 -15.38 -9.75 -8.11
N ASP A 114 -16.09 -9.16 -7.15
CA ASP A 114 -17.46 -8.67 -7.35
C ASP A 114 -17.50 -7.18 -7.78
N LYS A 115 -16.35 -6.51 -7.85
CA LYS A 115 -16.24 -5.10 -8.24
C LYS A 115 -15.83 -4.93 -9.72
N VAL A 116 -15.03 -5.85 -10.24
CA VAL A 116 -14.64 -5.82 -11.65
C VAL A 116 -15.86 -6.02 -12.55
N PRO A 117 -16.15 -5.08 -13.48
CA PRO A 117 -17.36 -5.14 -14.31
C PRO A 117 -17.48 -6.42 -15.15
N GLY A 118 -18.74 -6.85 -15.34
CA GLY A 118 -19.09 -8.05 -16.10
C GLY A 118 -18.38 -8.17 -17.45
N PRO A 119 -18.39 -7.13 -18.31
CA PRO A 119 -17.71 -7.17 -19.62
C PRO A 119 -16.19 -7.46 -19.54
N VAL A 120 -15.54 -7.04 -18.46
CA VAL A 120 -14.12 -7.36 -18.20
C VAL A 120 -14.00 -8.82 -17.73
N ARG A 121 -14.85 -9.22 -16.77
CA ARG A 121 -14.87 -10.60 -16.24
C ARG A 121 -15.23 -11.67 -17.30
N GLU A 122 -15.99 -11.31 -18.32
CA GLU A 122 -16.27 -12.21 -19.45
C GLU A 122 -15.04 -12.49 -20.31
N ARG A 123 -14.06 -11.59 -20.32
CA ARG A 123 -12.91 -11.64 -21.23
C ARG A 123 -11.60 -12.05 -20.55
N TYR A 124 -11.43 -11.71 -19.28
CA TYR A 124 -10.18 -11.89 -18.57
C TYR A 124 -10.31 -12.83 -17.37
N ASP A 125 -9.35 -13.74 -17.25
CA ASP A 125 -9.09 -14.31 -15.93
C ASP A 125 -8.68 -13.19 -15.00
N LEU A 126 -9.27 -13.10 -13.81
CA LEU A 126 -8.80 -12.18 -12.77
C LEU A 126 -7.69 -12.85 -11.98
N VAL A 127 -6.49 -12.31 -12.04
CA VAL A 127 -5.31 -12.92 -11.41
C VAL A 127 -4.73 -11.97 -10.35
N GLY A 128 -4.52 -12.50 -9.15
CA GLY A 128 -3.74 -11.86 -8.11
C GLY A 128 -2.46 -12.64 -7.83
N PHE A 129 -1.39 -11.94 -7.52
CA PHE A 129 -0.15 -12.56 -7.10
C PHE A 129 0.43 -11.85 -5.88
N ASP A 130 1.02 -12.61 -4.97
CA ASP A 130 1.78 -12.05 -3.88
C ASP A 130 3.22 -11.84 -4.37
N PRO A 131 3.73 -10.61 -4.45
CA PRO A 131 5.12 -10.37 -4.85
C PRO A 131 6.12 -11.14 -3.98
N ARG A 132 7.36 -11.27 -4.45
CA ARG A 132 8.44 -11.88 -3.66
C ARG A 132 8.54 -11.26 -2.27
N GLY A 133 8.64 -12.06 -1.25
CA GLY A 133 8.66 -11.63 0.15
C GLY A 133 7.29 -11.31 0.76
N VAL A 134 6.22 -11.26 -0.02
CA VAL A 134 4.90 -10.81 0.41
C VAL A 134 3.94 -11.99 0.61
N GLY A 135 3.12 -11.90 1.63
CA GLY A 135 1.97 -12.76 1.82
C GLY A 135 2.30 -14.26 1.84
N ARG A 136 1.77 -14.98 0.86
CA ARG A 136 1.91 -16.45 0.72
C ARG A 136 3.10 -16.84 -0.13
N SER A 137 3.79 -15.88 -0.77
CA SER A 137 5.03 -16.14 -1.52
C SER A 137 6.16 -16.56 -0.60
N GLN A 138 7.08 -17.40 -1.11
CA GLN A 138 8.17 -17.94 -0.30
C GLN A 138 9.55 -17.63 -0.93
N PRO A 139 10.54 -17.28 -0.08
CA PRO A 139 10.41 -17.04 1.36
C PRO A 139 9.55 -15.82 1.67
N ALA A 140 8.68 -15.90 2.69
CA ALA A 140 7.94 -14.77 3.19
C ALA A 140 8.83 -13.89 4.06
N LEU A 141 8.78 -12.56 3.87
CA LEU A 141 9.65 -11.62 4.56
C LEU A 141 9.09 -11.33 5.97
N TRP A 142 9.81 -11.73 6.98
CA TRP A 142 9.49 -11.49 8.38
C TRP A 142 10.70 -10.92 9.12
N CYS A 143 10.52 -9.76 9.75
CA CYS A 143 11.53 -9.12 10.60
C CYS A 143 11.12 -9.18 12.08
N ASN A 144 9.88 -8.81 12.37
CA ASN A 144 9.33 -8.78 13.72
C ASN A 144 8.50 -10.02 14.04
N SER A 145 8.38 -10.32 15.33
CA SER A 145 7.30 -11.15 15.89
C SER A 145 6.05 -10.30 16.17
N ASP A 146 4.89 -10.94 16.39
CA ASP A 146 3.67 -10.24 16.81
C ASP A 146 3.91 -9.42 18.09
N ALA A 147 4.67 -9.96 19.05
CA ALA A 147 5.03 -9.27 20.28
C ALA A 147 5.96 -8.06 20.06
N ASP A 148 6.89 -8.15 19.10
CA ASP A 148 7.72 -6.99 18.73
C ASP A 148 6.86 -5.87 18.16
N ASN A 149 5.90 -6.19 17.29
CA ASN A 149 4.99 -5.22 16.72
C ASN A 149 4.09 -4.57 17.78
N ASP A 150 3.49 -5.36 18.69
CA ASP A 150 2.68 -4.82 19.80
C ASP A 150 3.53 -3.90 20.69
N ARG A 151 4.78 -4.28 21.01
CA ARG A 151 5.70 -3.47 21.82
C ARG A 151 6.04 -2.14 21.12
N LEU A 152 6.36 -2.18 19.85
CA LEU A 152 6.72 -0.97 19.07
C LEU A 152 5.54 -0.01 18.93
N ARG A 153 4.32 -0.52 18.80
CA ARG A 153 3.10 0.30 18.76
C ARG A 153 2.77 0.95 20.10
N ALA A 154 3.15 0.30 21.20
CA ALA A 154 2.97 0.82 22.55
C ALA A 154 4.11 1.76 22.99
N ASP A 155 5.15 1.96 22.18
CA ASP A 155 6.27 2.84 22.50
C ASP A 155 5.79 4.29 22.57
N ASN A 156 6.06 4.93 23.70
CA ASN A 156 5.64 6.29 23.99
C ASN A 156 6.76 7.34 23.81
N ILE A 157 7.93 6.93 23.34
CA ILE A 157 9.05 7.84 23.04
C ILE A 157 8.86 8.33 21.60
N VAL A 158 8.16 9.46 21.46
CA VAL A 158 7.75 10.04 20.17
C VAL A 158 8.36 11.42 19.92
N GLU A 159 8.99 12.03 20.94
CA GLU A 159 9.58 13.34 20.85
C GLU A 159 11.02 13.27 20.31
N TYR A 160 11.39 14.23 19.46
CA TYR A 160 12.71 14.26 18.82
C TYR A 160 13.73 15.04 19.67
N THR A 161 13.77 14.76 20.97
CA THR A 161 14.92 15.14 21.81
C THR A 161 16.14 14.28 21.45
N PRO A 162 17.37 14.69 21.82
CA PRO A 162 18.55 13.85 21.58
C PRO A 162 18.39 12.40 22.08
N GLU A 163 17.80 12.21 23.27
CA GLU A 163 17.54 10.90 23.85
C GLU A 163 16.45 10.14 23.09
N GLY A 164 15.41 10.84 22.65
CA GLY A 164 14.34 10.26 21.82
C GLY A 164 14.85 9.81 20.46
N VAL A 165 15.68 10.63 19.82
CA VAL A 165 16.33 10.27 18.53
C VAL A 165 17.23 9.05 18.70
N GLU A 166 18.06 8.98 19.76
CA GLU A 166 18.92 7.82 20.03
C GLU A 166 18.08 6.55 20.24
N HIS A 167 17.00 6.65 21.02
CA HIS A 167 16.08 5.53 21.24
C HIS A 167 15.47 5.03 19.92
N MET A 168 14.89 5.92 19.12
CA MET A 168 14.25 5.57 17.85
C MET A 168 15.23 4.93 16.86
N GLU A 169 16.45 5.48 16.75
CA GLU A 169 17.48 4.89 15.89
C GLU A 169 17.97 3.53 16.41
N SER A 170 18.03 3.35 17.74
CA SER A 170 18.36 2.06 18.34
C SER A 170 17.34 0.99 18.01
N GLU A 171 16.02 1.29 18.16
CA GLU A 171 14.93 0.38 17.78
C GLU A 171 14.94 0.08 16.27
N THR A 172 15.22 1.10 15.45
CA THR A 172 15.35 0.97 14.00
C THR A 172 16.51 0.03 13.62
N LYS A 173 17.69 0.20 14.22
CA LYS A 173 18.84 -0.68 14.02
C LYS A 173 18.54 -2.12 14.47
N ALA A 174 17.83 -2.27 15.59
CA ALA A 174 17.42 -3.58 16.07
C ALA A 174 16.42 -4.27 15.10
N PHE A 175 15.49 -3.52 14.52
CA PHE A 175 14.59 -4.01 13.47
C PHE A 175 15.38 -4.49 12.24
N VAL A 176 16.29 -3.66 11.72
CA VAL A 176 17.15 -4.01 10.57
C VAL A 176 17.95 -5.28 10.85
N GLN A 177 18.52 -5.41 12.06
CA GLN A 177 19.27 -6.60 12.43
C GLN A 177 18.38 -7.86 12.43
N ARG A 178 17.14 -7.76 12.97
CA ARG A 178 16.18 -8.89 12.90
C ARG A 178 15.85 -9.29 11.48
N CYS A 179 15.71 -8.30 10.56
CA CYS A 179 15.50 -8.60 9.13
C CYS A 179 16.69 -9.38 8.55
N VAL A 180 17.93 -8.95 8.83
CA VAL A 180 19.15 -9.63 8.36
C VAL A 180 19.24 -11.04 8.90
N ASP A 181 19.00 -11.22 10.20
CA ASP A 181 19.14 -12.52 10.86
C ASP A 181 18.14 -13.57 10.34
N ARG A 182 16.92 -13.10 9.97
CA ARG A 182 15.85 -13.99 9.51
C ARG A 182 15.87 -14.25 8.02
N MET A 183 16.20 -13.23 7.23
CA MET A 183 16.02 -13.27 5.77
C MET A 183 17.35 -13.40 5.01
N GLY A 184 18.46 -12.97 5.62
CA GLY A 184 19.75 -12.85 4.94
C GLY A 184 19.82 -11.65 3.99
N LYS A 185 21.04 -11.12 3.82
CA LYS A 185 21.26 -9.93 2.97
C LYS A 185 20.95 -10.17 1.50
N ASP A 186 21.24 -11.38 1.00
CA ASP A 186 21.05 -11.72 -0.41
C ASP A 186 19.56 -11.67 -0.79
N PHE A 187 18.66 -12.20 0.06
CA PHE A 187 17.23 -12.09 -0.19
C PHE A 187 16.76 -10.64 -0.07
N LEU A 188 17.21 -9.91 0.97
CA LEU A 188 16.84 -8.50 1.18
C LEU A 188 17.29 -7.59 0.02
N ALA A 189 18.42 -7.88 -0.63
CA ALA A 189 18.89 -7.12 -1.80
C ALA A 189 18.00 -7.32 -3.03
N ASN A 190 17.21 -8.39 -3.06
CA ASN A 190 16.48 -8.83 -4.24
C ASN A 190 14.96 -8.69 -4.15
N VAL A 191 14.42 -8.02 -3.11
CA VAL A 191 12.96 -7.88 -2.93
C VAL A 191 12.35 -6.66 -3.65
N GLY A 192 13.18 -5.83 -4.29
CA GLY A 192 12.76 -4.56 -4.89
C GLY A 192 11.97 -4.70 -6.19
N THR A 193 11.38 -3.57 -6.60
CA THR A 193 10.49 -3.42 -7.75
C THR A 193 11.05 -3.97 -9.06
N LYS A 194 12.35 -3.77 -9.36
CA LYS A 194 12.97 -4.29 -10.59
C LYS A 194 12.85 -5.79 -10.74
N ASN A 195 13.04 -6.52 -9.64
CA ASN A 195 12.90 -7.97 -9.66
C ASN A 195 11.43 -8.41 -9.69
N VAL A 196 10.52 -7.65 -9.03
CA VAL A 196 9.07 -7.90 -9.15
C VAL A 196 8.57 -7.70 -10.59
N ALA A 197 9.10 -6.72 -11.33
CA ALA A 197 8.77 -6.55 -12.75
C ALA A 197 9.24 -7.75 -13.60
N ARG A 198 10.41 -8.33 -13.31
CA ARG A 198 10.88 -9.57 -13.95
C ARG A 198 10.01 -10.77 -13.57
N ASP A 199 9.60 -10.89 -12.30
CA ASP A 199 8.65 -11.93 -11.86
C ASP A 199 7.32 -11.81 -12.59
N LEU A 200 6.85 -10.59 -12.81
CA LEU A 200 5.60 -10.32 -13.52
C LEU A 200 5.67 -10.75 -15.00
N ASP A 201 6.83 -10.59 -15.66
CA ASP A 201 7.00 -11.09 -17.03
C ASP A 201 7.06 -12.63 -17.07
N MET A 202 7.74 -13.27 -16.10
CA MET A 202 7.68 -14.73 -15.96
C MET A 202 6.27 -15.22 -15.68
N LEU A 203 5.49 -14.50 -14.87
CA LEU A 203 4.08 -14.81 -14.60
C LEU A 203 3.24 -14.70 -15.87
N ARG A 204 3.37 -13.58 -16.62
CA ARG A 204 2.69 -13.40 -17.92
C ARG A 204 2.92 -14.60 -18.85
N ALA A 205 4.20 -14.98 -18.99
CA ALA A 205 4.57 -16.12 -19.84
C ALA A 205 4.00 -17.47 -19.33
N ALA A 206 4.02 -17.67 -17.99
CA ALA A 206 3.46 -18.88 -17.36
C ALA A 206 1.94 -18.99 -17.49
N LEU A 207 1.24 -17.84 -17.61
CA LEU A 207 -0.21 -17.79 -17.88
C LEU A 207 -0.53 -18.02 -19.37
N GLY A 208 0.47 -18.05 -20.24
CA GLY A 208 0.32 -18.20 -21.68
C GLY A 208 -0.16 -16.93 -22.40
N ASP A 209 0.03 -15.78 -21.79
CA ASP A 209 -0.38 -14.50 -22.35
C ASP A 209 0.78 -13.83 -23.12
N ASP A 210 0.56 -13.49 -24.40
CA ASP A 210 1.58 -12.80 -25.22
C ASP A 210 1.89 -11.41 -24.69
N LYS A 211 0.90 -10.73 -24.13
CA LYS A 211 0.98 -9.37 -23.59
C LYS A 211 0.41 -9.30 -22.18
N LEU A 212 1.00 -8.45 -21.37
CA LEU A 212 0.52 -8.15 -20.01
C LEU A 212 -0.72 -7.26 -20.08
N THR A 213 -1.83 -7.69 -19.47
CA THR A 213 -2.92 -6.78 -19.08
C THR A 213 -2.88 -6.60 -17.56
N TYR A 214 -2.69 -5.37 -17.12
CA TYR A 214 -2.33 -5.04 -15.74
C TYR A 214 -3.17 -3.91 -15.17
N LEU A 215 -3.56 -4.04 -13.90
CA LEU A 215 -4.17 -3.00 -13.09
C LEU A 215 -3.35 -2.84 -11.81
N GLY A 216 -2.61 -1.75 -11.73
CA GLY A 216 -1.79 -1.41 -10.58
C GLY A 216 -2.36 -0.24 -9.81
N TYR A 217 -2.53 -0.42 -8.51
CA TYR A 217 -2.93 0.64 -7.59
C TYR A 217 -1.73 1.10 -6.77
N SER A 218 -1.65 2.43 -6.52
CA SER A 218 -0.66 2.96 -5.59
C SER A 218 0.77 2.51 -5.95
N TYR A 219 1.51 1.88 -5.03
CA TYR A 219 2.81 1.30 -5.34
C TYR A 219 2.77 0.30 -6.54
N GLY A 220 1.63 -0.34 -6.81
CA GLY A 220 1.46 -1.17 -8.01
C GLY A 220 1.69 -0.40 -9.31
N THR A 221 1.52 0.93 -9.32
CA THR A 221 1.84 1.78 -10.45
C THR A 221 3.35 1.86 -10.71
N ARG A 222 4.16 1.84 -9.64
CA ARG A 222 5.63 1.76 -9.74
C ARG A 222 6.07 0.42 -10.34
N ILE A 223 5.41 -0.69 -9.97
CA ILE A 223 5.66 -2.00 -10.61
C ILE A 223 5.31 -1.93 -12.10
N GLY A 224 4.15 -1.35 -12.45
CA GLY A 224 3.71 -1.19 -13.83
C GLY A 224 4.68 -0.32 -14.64
N ALA A 225 5.15 0.80 -14.08
CA ALA A 225 6.14 1.68 -14.71
C ALA A 225 7.48 0.97 -14.94
N ALA A 226 7.99 0.26 -13.94
CA ALA A 226 9.22 -0.53 -14.06
C ALA A 226 9.09 -1.68 -15.07
N TYR A 227 7.91 -2.30 -15.16
CA TYR A 227 7.61 -3.31 -16.17
C TYR A 227 7.59 -2.70 -17.58
N ALA A 228 6.93 -1.55 -17.75
CA ALA A 228 6.85 -0.84 -19.03
C ALA A 228 8.23 -0.42 -19.54
N GLU A 229 9.14 -0.04 -18.63
CA GLU A 229 10.53 0.28 -18.97
C GLU A 229 11.35 -0.96 -19.35
N ALA A 230 11.20 -2.05 -18.58
CA ALA A 230 11.97 -3.27 -18.80
C ALA A 230 11.49 -4.12 -19.99
N PHE A 231 10.18 -4.12 -20.27
CA PHE A 231 9.52 -4.99 -21.24
C PHE A 231 8.43 -4.26 -22.06
N PRO A 232 8.74 -3.12 -22.71
CA PRO A 232 7.73 -2.32 -23.40
C PRO A 232 6.99 -3.11 -24.49
N GLU A 233 7.68 -4.06 -25.13
CA GLU A 233 7.10 -4.95 -26.14
C GLU A 233 6.13 -6.00 -25.59
N HIS A 234 6.17 -6.28 -24.27
CA HIS A 234 5.25 -7.22 -23.63
C HIS A 234 4.03 -6.51 -23.01
N VAL A 235 3.98 -5.18 -23.00
CA VAL A 235 2.80 -4.45 -22.50
C VAL A 235 1.64 -4.60 -23.51
N GLY A 236 0.47 -4.98 -22.98
CA GLY A 236 -0.80 -4.98 -23.69
C GLY A 236 -1.66 -3.81 -23.26
N LYS A 237 -2.42 -3.97 -22.20
CA LYS A 237 -3.24 -2.93 -21.58
C LYS A 237 -2.79 -2.71 -20.15
N MET A 238 -2.63 -1.45 -19.76
CA MET A 238 -2.12 -1.11 -18.43
C MET A 238 -2.90 0.07 -17.87
N ILE A 239 -3.54 -0.15 -16.72
CA ILE A 239 -4.21 0.88 -15.92
C ILE A 239 -3.38 1.10 -14.66
N LEU A 240 -3.05 2.36 -14.38
CA LEU A 240 -2.24 2.78 -13.24
C LEU A 240 -3.02 3.84 -12.44
N ASP A 241 -3.54 3.45 -11.28
CA ASP A 241 -4.44 4.24 -10.45
C ASP A 241 -3.76 4.65 -9.14
N GLY A 242 -3.76 5.95 -8.81
CA GLY A 242 -3.05 6.48 -7.66
C GLY A 242 -1.53 6.38 -7.88
N ALA A 243 -1.03 7.10 -8.86
CA ALA A 243 0.29 6.90 -9.42
C ALA A 243 1.43 7.48 -8.56
N ILE A 244 2.58 6.80 -8.60
CA ILE A 244 3.86 7.30 -8.06
C ILE A 244 4.69 7.82 -9.22
N ASP A 245 5.22 9.05 -9.10
CA ASP A 245 6.18 9.60 -10.06
C ASP A 245 7.58 8.99 -9.83
N PRO A 246 8.12 8.23 -10.80
CA PRO A 246 9.46 7.63 -10.67
C PRO A 246 10.59 8.66 -10.62
N ASN A 247 10.35 9.87 -11.11
CA ASN A 247 11.34 10.96 -11.18
C ASN A 247 11.27 11.93 -9.99
N ALA A 248 10.35 11.73 -9.07
CA ALA A 248 10.16 12.63 -7.93
C ALA A 248 11.38 12.66 -7.00
N ASP A 249 11.80 13.87 -6.61
CA ASP A 249 12.76 14.04 -5.52
C ASP A 249 12.20 13.43 -4.22
N PRO A 250 12.94 12.56 -3.51
CA PRO A 250 12.41 11.83 -2.36
C PRO A 250 11.94 12.73 -1.20
N VAL A 251 12.64 13.85 -0.96
CA VAL A 251 12.27 14.81 0.09
C VAL A 251 10.99 15.54 -0.30
N GLN A 252 10.94 16.04 -1.55
CA GLN A 252 9.76 16.76 -2.02
C GLN A 252 8.53 15.85 -2.08
N ALA A 253 8.68 14.60 -2.51
CA ALA A 253 7.59 13.62 -2.54
C ALA A 253 7.02 13.33 -1.13
N GLU A 254 7.87 13.30 -0.10
CA GLU A 254 7.43 13.18 1.29
C GLU A 254 6.60 14.39 1.72
N ILE A 255 7.07 15.61 1.44
CA ILE A 255 6.37 16.85 1.79
C ILE A 255 5.03 17.00 1.03
N ASP A 256 5.01 16.62 -0.26
CA ASP A 256 3.78 16.65 -1.07
C ASP A 256 2.74 15.68 -0.53
N GLN A 257 3.16 14.49 -0.10
CA GLN A 257 2.29 13.51 0.53
C GLN A 257 1.77 13.99 1.89
N ASP A 258 2.64 14.56 2.75
CA ASP A 258 2.24 15.15 4.03
C ASP A 258 1.19 16.26 3.82
N THR A 259 1.43 17.14 2.84
CA THR A 259 0.49 18.20 2.45
C THR A 259 -0.87 17.63 2.03
N ALA A 260 -0.86 16.56 1.24
CA ALA A 260 -2.08 15.90 0.78
C ALA A 260 -2.84 15.20 1.92
N PHE A 261 -2.14 14.60 2.88
CA PHE A 261 -2.75 14.06 4.10
C PHE A 261 -3.36 15.16 4.97
N GLN A 262 -2.69 16.30 5.13
CA GLN A 262 -3.26 17.44 5.86
C GLN A 262 -4.53 17.93 5.19
N LYS A 263 -4.50 18.06 3.86
CA LYS A 263 -5.70 18.46 3.11
C LYS A 263 -6.86 17.48 3.32
N ALA A 264 -6.61 16.18 3.31
CA ALA A 264 -7.65 15.19 3.59
C ALA A 264 -8.19 15.28 5.03
N PHE A 265 -7.32 15.62 6.00
CA PHE A 265 -7.74 15.91 7.36
C PHE A 265 -8.60 17.18 7.45
N ASP A 266 -8.25 18.24 6.72
CA ASP A 266 -9.01 19.47 6.66
C ASP A 266 -10.40 19.26 6.00
N ASP A 267 -10.46 18.44 4.95
CA ASP A 267 -11.71 18.03 4.30
C ASP A 267 -12.60 17.22 5.26
N PHE A 268 -12.00 16.29 6.04
CA PHE A 268 -12.69 15.57 7.11
C PHE A 268 -13.19 16.53 8.20
N ALA A 269 -12.37 17.48 8.64
CA ALA A 269 -12.76 18.45 9.68
C ALA A 269 -13.94 19.34 9.20
N ALA A 270 -13.89 19.78 7.94
CA ALA A 270 -14.97 20.56 7.34
C ALA A 270 -16.28 19.76 7.19
N ASP A 271 -16.18 18.44 6.92
CA ASP A 271 -17.34 17.56 6.92
C ASP A 271 -17.89 17.33 8.33
N CYS A 272 -17.00 17.04 9.28
CA CYS A 272 -17.35 16.83 10.69
C CYS A 272 -18.07 18.04 11.28
N ALA A 273 -17.60 19.26 11.00
CA ALA A 273 -18.18 20.51 11.52
C ALA A 273 -19.63 20.76 11.10
N LYS A 274 -20.15 20.03 10.11
CA LYS A 274 -21.58 20.08 9.74
C LYS A 274 -22.47 19.38 10.78
N ASP A 275 -21.91 18.49 11.59
CA ASP A 275 -22.62 17.72 12.62
C ASP A 275 -22.51 18.45 13.96
N ALA A 276 -23.64 18.63 14.65
CA ALA A 276 -23.69 19.35 15.93
C ALA A 276 -22.89 18.70 17.05
N ASP A 277 -22.56 17.40 16.91
CA ASP A 277 -21.82 16.58 17.87
C ASP A 277 -20.39 16.24 17.38
N CYS A 278 -19.88 16.99 16.39
CA CYS A 278 -18.52 16.80 15.91
C CYS A 278 -17.50 16.83 17.06
N PRO A 279 -16.66 15.79 17.23
CA PRO A 279 -15.69 15.77 18.30
C PRO A 279 -14.56 16.81 18.14
N LEU A 280 -14.38 17.36 16.93
CA LEU A 280 -13.42 18.43 16.65
C LEU A 280 -14.03 19.85 16.79
N GLY A 281 -15.36 19.95 17.06
CA GLY A 281 -16.07 21.22 17.15
C GLY A 281 -16.68 21.66 15.82
N ASP A 282 -17.24 22.87 15.81
CA ASP A 282 -17.94 23.47 14.67
C ASP A 282 -17.06 24.44 13.84
N ASP A 283 -15.85 24.72 14.30
CA ASP A 283 -14.85 25.52 13.61
C ASP A 283 -13.72 24.64 13.04
N PRO A 284 -13.73 24.30 11.74
CA PRO A 284 -12.72 23.45 11.15
C PRO A 284 -11.30 24.04 11.21
N THR A 285 -11.16 25.36 11.39
CA THR A 285 -9.83 25.99 11.54
C THR A 285 -9.16 25.66 12.86
N GLN A 286 -9.91 25.20 13.86
CA GLN A 286 -9.40 24.76 15.16
C GLN A 286 -9.22 23.25 15.25
N ALA A 287 -9.57 22.50 14.20
CA ALA A 287 -9.64 21.05 14.23
C ALA A 287 -8.31 20.39 14.58
N VAL A 288 -7.18 20.90 14.07
CA VAL A 288 -5.83 20.39 14.40
C VAL A 288 -5.53 20.56 15.87
N GLU A 289 -5.82 21.72 16.43
CA GLU A 289 -5.60 22.03 17.86
C GLU A 289 -6.44 21.10 18.76
N VAL A 290 -7.73 20.96 18.42
CA VAL A 290 -8.63 20.07 19.15
C VAL A 290 -8.15 18.62 19.03
N TYR A 291 -7.78 18.16 17.83
CA TYR A 291 -7.24 16.82 17.60
C TYR A 291 -5.98 16.56 18.46
N ARG A 292 -5.03 17.49 18.48
CA ARG A 292 -3.82 17.38 19.31
C ARG A 292 -4.17 17.34 20.80
N SER A 293 -5.14 18.13 21.24
CA SER A 293 -5.57 18.13 22.65
C SER A 293 -6.15 16.78 23.08
N LEU A 294 -6.71 16.00 22.17
CA LEU A 294 -7.23 14.67 22.40
C LEU A 294 -6.14 13.58 22.33
N THR A 295 -5.20 13.70 21.40
CA THR A 295 -4.25 12.63 21.08
C THR A 295 -2.92 12.75 21.81
N TRP A 296 -2.40 13.96 22.01
CA TRP A 296 -1.11 14.15 22.67
C TRP A 296 -1.03 13.61 24.11
N PRO A 297 -2.08 13.69 24.95
CA PRO A 297 -2.06 13.07 26.28
C PRO A 297 -1.83 11.57 26.27
N LEU A 298 -2.09 10.89 25.13
CA LEU A 298 -1.88 9.43 24.99
C LEU A 298 -0.40 9.03 25.06
N VAL A 299 0.53 9.95 24.84
CA VAL A 299 1.97 9.70 25.04
C VAL A 299 2.28 9.41 26.50
N GLN A 300 1.60 10.09 27.43
CA GLN A 300 1.79 9.90 28.87
C GLN A 300 0.90 8.75 29.41
N GLN A 301 -0.32 8.64 28.89
CA GLN A 301 -1.29 7.66 29.37
C GLN A 301 -2.16 7.17 28.20
N PRO A 302 -1.97 5.92 27.74
CA PRO A 302 -2.84 5.31 26.74
C PRO A 302 -4.31 5.33 27.18
N ALA A 303 -5.24 5.58 26.27
CA ALA A 303 -6.67 5.52 26.57
C ALA A 303 -7.12 4.07 26.83
N GLN A 304 -8.14 3.93 27.67
CA GLN A 304 -8.70 2.61 27.97
C GLN A 304 -9.41 2.02 26.74
N THR A 305 -9.21 0.72 26.55
CA THR A 305 -9.90 -0.07 25.52
C THR A 305 -10.27 -1.44 26.06
N LYS A 306 -11.15 -2.15 25.35
CA LYS A 306 -11.46 -3.57 25.65
C LYS A 306 -10.26 -4.48 25.43
N ASP A 307 -9.39 -4.14 24.47
CA ASP A 307 -8.10 -4.79 24.29
C ASP A 307 -7.15 -4.28 25.40
N PRO A 308 -6.43 -5.18 26.11
CA PRO A 308 -5.56 -4.78 27.22
C PRO A 308 -4.36 -3.90 26.83
N ARG A 309 -4.04 -3.76 25.53
CA ARG A 309 -2.97 -2.86 25.06
C ARG A 309 -3.26 -1.38 25.33
N GLY A 310 -4.55 -0.99 25.35
CA GLY A 310 -4.94 0.41 25.34
C GLY A 310 -4.69 1.07 23.98
N LEU A 311 -5.15 2.31 23.83
CA LEU A 311 -4.87 3.12 22.63
C LEU A 311 -3.66 4.01 22.91
N SER A 312 -2.55 3.75 22.24
CA SER A 312 -1.35 4.59 22.28
C SER A 312 -1.50 5.84 21.38
N TYR A 313 -0.61 6.82 21.54
CA TYR A 313 -0.52 7.95 20.60
C TYR A 313 -0.28 7.46 19.17
N THR A 314 0.68 6.56 18.99
CA THR A 314 1.01 5.99 17.68
C THR A 314 -0.21 5.32 17.04
N ASP A 315 -0.96 4.52 17.79
CA ASP A 315 -2.17 3.88 17.28
C ASP A 315 -3.27 4.88 16.96
N SER A 316 -3.41 5.96 17.75
CA SER A 316 -4.40 7.01 17.45
C SER A 316 -4.09 7.73 16.12
N LEU A 317 -2.81 8.01 15.86
CA LEU A 317 -2.37 8.59 14.60
C LEU A 317 -2.57 7.62 13.43
N VAL A 318 -2.18 6.35 13.59
CA VAL A 318 -2.35 5.31 12.56
C VAL A 318 -3.83 5.12 12.20
N GLY A 319 -4.71 5.06 13.21
CA GLY A 319 -6.15 4.98 12.98
C GLY A 319 -6.71 6.20 12.25
N THR A 320 -6.21 7.40 12.57
CA THR A 320 -6.58 8.64 11.87
C THR A 320 -6.11 8.61 10.42
N ILE A 321 -4.86 8.21 10.16
CA ILE A 321 -4.30 8.08 8.82
C ILE A 321 -5.14 7.12 7.97
N LEU A 322 -5.59 5.97 8.52
CA LEU A 322 -6.50 5.08 7.79
C LEU A 322 -7.73 5.83 7.27
N ALA A 323 -8.32 6.71 8.09
CA ALA A 323 -9.51 7.45 7.70
C ALA A 323 -9.25 8.45 6.57
N MET A 324 -8.02 8.93 6.41
CA MET A 324 -7.68 9.87 5.34
C MET A 324 -7.68 9.22 3.96
N TYR A 325 -7.53 7.90 3.87
CA TYR A 325 -7.55 7.18 2.60
C TYR A 325 -8.92 7.20 1.89
N SER A 326 -10.02 7.34 2.64
CA SER A 326 -11.35 7.37 2.04
C SER A 326 -12.38 8.00 2.98
N PRO A 327 -13.31 8.85 2.47
CA PRO A 327 -14.45 9.38 3.21
C PRO A 327 -15.33 8.29 3.86
N ASN A 328 -15.31 7.08 3.34
CA ASN A 328 -16.05 5.94 3.93
C ASN A 328 -15.62 5.61 5.38
N PHE A 329 -14.43 6.02 5.81
CA PHE A 329 -13.96 5.85 7.19
C PHE A 329 -14.25 7.03 8.10
N TRP A 330 -14.72 8.17 7.58
CA TRP A 330 -14.91 9.38 8.37
C TRP A 330 -15.90 9.22 9.52
N SER A 331 -16.98 8.46 9.32
CA SER A 331 -17.92 8.14 10.38
C SER A 331 -17.28 7.34 11.54
N HIS A 332 -16.34 6.46 11.22
CA HIS A 332 -15.58 5.71 12.23
C HIS A 332 -14.58 6.62 12.95
N LEU A 333 -13.91 7.52 12.22
CA LEU A 333 -13.03 8.50 12.85
C LEU A 333 -13.78 9.44 13.78
N LYS A 334 -14.96 9.97 13.37
CA LYS A 334 -15.84 10.76 14.26
C LYS A 334 -16.17 9.98 15.54
N THR A 335 -16.56 8.71 15.40
CA THR A 335 -16.86 7.84 16.55
C THR A 335 -15.64 7.66 17.45
N GLY A 336 -14.48 7.34 16.88
CA GLY A 336 -13.25 7.12 17.64
C GLY A 336 -12.75 8.35 18.39
N LEU A 337 -12.85 9.54 17.76
CA LEU A 337 -12.51 10.81 18.44
C LEU A 337 -13.52 11.17 19.53
N ALA A 338 -14.80 10.86 19.35
CA ALA A 338 -15.81 11.05 20.38
C ALA A 338 -15.60 10.08 21.59
N GLU A 339 -15.22 8.83 21.32
CA GLU A 339 -14.80 7.87 22.34
C GLU A 339 -13.59 8.42 23.13
N LEU A 340 -12.60 8.96 22.42
CA LEU A 340 -11.38 9.49 23.01
C LEU A 340 -11.67 10.68 23.95
N ARG A 341 -12.60 11.58 23.59
CA ARG A 341 -13.09 12.64 24.50
C ARG A 341 -13.69 12.09 25.79
N ASN A 342 -14.21 10.86 25.77
CA ASN A 342 -14.77 10.17 26.93
C ASN A 342 -13.76 9.23 27.63
N GLY A 343 -12.48 9.26 27.21
CA GLY A 343 -11.39 8.49 27.82
C GLY A 343 -11.27 7.05 27.36
N THR A 344 -11.95 6.67 26.25
CA THR A 344 -11.86 5.33 25.64
C THR A 344 -11.35 5.42 24.19
N GLY A 345 -10.85 4.33 23.63
CA GLY A 345 -10.20 4.35 22.31
C GLY A 345 -10.44 3.11 21.44
N ASP A 346 -11.51 2.37 21.67
CA ASP A 346 -11.77 1.09 20.99
C ASP A 346 -11.82 1.22 19.46
N THR A 347 -12.50 2.26 18.95
CA THR A 347 -12.67 2.45 17.50
C THR A 347 -11.36 2.84 16.84
N LEU A 348 -10.60 3.79 17.38
CA LEU A 348 -9.29 4.18 16.84
C LEU A 348 -8.28 3.03 16.90
N LEU A 349 -8.26 2.24 17.98
CA LEU A 349 -7.41 1.05 18.06
C LEU A 349 -7.79 0.00 17.00
N THR A 350 -9.09 -0.20 16.75
CA THR A 350 -9.56 -1.09 15.69
C THR A 350 -9.13 -0.59 14.31
N MET A 351 -9.22 0.71 14.05
CA MET A 351 -8.76 1.31 12.81
C MET A 351 -7.24 1.15 12.64
N ALA A 352 -6.47 1.35 13.71
CA ALA A 352 -5.02 1.09 13.69
C ALA A 352 -4.70 -0.39 13.43
N ASP A 353 -5.44 -1.32 14.02
CA ASP A 353 -5.28 -2.75 13.78
C ASP A 353 -5.59 -3.13 12.32
N ILE A 354 -6.61 -2.52 11.72
CA ILE A 354 -6.92 -2.69 10.29
C ILE A 354 -5.74 -2.20 9.42
N TYR A 355 -5.22 -1.01 9.71
CA TYR A 355 -4.09 -0.44 8.97
C TYR A 355 -2.83 -1.29 9.09
N MET A 356 -2.53 -1.74 10.32
CA MET A 356 -1.36 -2.55 10.65
C MET A 356 -1.55 -4.05 10.38
N ARG A 357 -2.69 -4.44 9.82
CA ARG A 357 -3.00 -5.85 9.49
C ARG A 357 -2.93 -6.80 10.70
N ARG A 358 -3.30 -6.32 11.87
CA ARG A 358 -3.42 -7.13 13.08
C ARG A 358 -4.79 -7.78 13.17
N ASP A 359 -4.84 -9.10 13.26
CA ASP A 359 -6.08 -9.84 13.39
C ASP A 359 -6.60 -9.85 14.86
N ARG A 360 -7.84 -10.33 15.06
CA ARG A 360 -8.48 -10.41 16.38
C ARG A 360 -7.78 -11.38 17.36
N ASN A 361 -6.86 -12.21 16.86
CA ASN A 361 -6.05 -13.12 17.68
C ASN A 361 -4.68 -12.52 18.01
N GLY A 362 -4.45 -11.26 17.67
CA GLY A 362 -3.21 -10.55 17.93
C GLY A 362 -2.07 -10.90 16.96
N ARG A 363 -2.38 -11.47 15.79
CA ARG A 363 -1.38 -11.82 14.79
C ARG A 363 -1.35 -10.78 13.69
N TYR A 364 -0.15 -10.46 13.25
CA TYR A 364 0.09 -9.60 12.10
C TYR A 364 0.31 -10.46 10.85
N ASP A 365 0.04 -9.91 9.68
CA ASP A 365 0.65 -10.42 8.46
C ASP A 365 2.03 -9.76 8.26
N ASN A 366 2.69 -10.07 7.15
CA ASN A 366 4.04 -9.57 6.92
C ASN A 366 4.10 -8.29 6.06
N SER A 367 2.97 -7.66 5.80
CA SER A 367 2.89 -6.52 4.89
C SER A 367 3.75 -5.32 5.34
N THR A 368 3.76 -5.05 6.66
CA THR A 368 4.57 -3.95 7.22
C THR A 368 6.07 -4.21 7.08
N ASP A 369 6.53 -5.42 7.39
CA ASP A 369 7.95 -5.79 7.25
C ASP A 369 8.37 -5.76 5.78
N ALA A 370 7.56 -6.33 4.89
CA ALA A 370 7.79 -6.33 3.45
C ALA A 370 7.81 -4.88 2.89
N ARG A 371 6.89 -4.02 3.34
CA ARG A 371 6.84 -2.61 2.93
C ARG A 371 8.15 -1.88 3.25
N VAL A 372 8.66 -2.04 4.46
CA VAL A 372 9.92 -1.41 4.86
C VAL A 372 11.07 -1.92 4.01
N ALA A 373 11.21 -3.23 3.86
CA ALA A 373 12.30 -3.85 3.11
C ALA A 373 12.30 -3.43 1.63
N ILE A 374 11.12 -3.47 0.98
CA ILE A 374 10.97 -3.10 -0.41
C ILE A 374 11.29 -1.62 -0.62
N ASN A 375 10.75 -0.72 0.22
CA ASN A 375 11.04 0.71 0.11
C ASN A 375 12.52 1.03 0.26
N CYS A 376 13.22 0.36 1.20
CA CYS A 376 14.63 0.60 1.44
C CYS A 376 15.55 0.05 0.34
N VAL A 377 15.05 -0.87 -0.48
CA VAL A 377 15.77 -1.38 -1.66
C VAL A 377 15.39 -0.60 -2.92
N ASP A 378 14.21 -0.02 -2.97
CA ASP A 378 13.70 0.65 -4.18
C ASP A 378 14.23 2.06 -4.39
N LYS A 379 14.72 2.74 -3.36
CA LYS A 379 15.14 4.14 -3.46
C LYS A 379 16.30 4.45 -2.51
N PRO A 380 17.12 5.46 -2.85
CA PRO A 380 18.19 5.92 -1.98
C PRO A 380 17.67 6.38 -0.61
N ALA A 381 18.44 6.08 0.42
CA ALA A 381 18.18 6.58 1.76
C ALA A 381 18.72 8.01 1.92
N ILE A 382 17.97 8.86 2.61
CA ILE A 382 18.47 10.16 3.05
C ILE A 382 19.26 9.93 4.34
N THR A 383 20.59 10.11 4.25
CA THR A 383 21.52 9.87 5.38
C THR A 383 22.14 11.15 5.92
N ASP A 384 22.01 12.25 5.18
CA ASP A 384 22.47 13.56 5.62
C ASP A 384 21.56 14.09 6.72
N ARG A 385 22.14 14.32 7.91
CA ARG A 385 21.40 14.71 9.11
C ARG A 385 20.72 16.08 8.96
N GLU A 386 21.38 17.03 8.30
CA GLU A 386 20.82 18.37 8.09
C GLU A 386 19.60 18.31 7.17
N THR A 387 19.66 17.51 6.11
CA THR A 387 18.53 17.24 5.22
C THR A 387 17.37 16.60 5.98
N VAL A 388 17.64 15.62 6.87
CA VAL A 388 16.60 14.95 7.65
C VAL A 388 15.92 15.91 8.63
N ILE A 389 16.68 16.76 9.31
CA ILE A 389 16.15 17.79 10.23
C ILE A 389 15.29 18.81 9.47
N GLU A 390 15.79 19.30 8.32
CA GLU A 390 15.03 20.25 7.49
C GLU A 390 13.75 19.59 6.91
N THR A 391 13.81 18.34 6.51
CA THR A 391 12.62 17.57 6.08
C THR A 391 11.62 17.47 7.22
N ASP A 392 12.05 17.18 8.46
CA ASP A 392 11.17 17.16 9.63
C ASP A 392 10.48 18.51 9.87
N ARG A 393 11.23 19.59 9.80
CA ARG A 393 10.66 20.94 9.95
C ARG A 393 9.57 21.20 8.93
N ARG A 394 9.84 20.92 7.64
CA ARG A 394 8.88 21.09 6.54
C ARG A 394 7.66 20.18 6.67
N SER A 395 7.86 18.92 7.06
CA SER A 395 6.76 17.95 7.28
C SER A 395 5.82 18.40 8.39
N ARG A 396 6.37 18.96 9.50
CA ARG A 396 5.56 19.52 10.60
C ARG A 396 4.73 20.72 10.18
N GLU A 397 5.27 21.54 9.27
CA GLU A 397 4.54 22.66 8.68
C GLU A 397 3.48 22.19 7.69
N ALA A 398 3.79 21.17 6.88
CA ALA A 398 2.91 20.63 5.87
C ALA A 398 1.73 19.83 6.46
N ALA A 399 1.98 19.04 7.50
CA ALA A 399 0.98 18.17 8.12
C ALA A 399 0.99 18.27 9.67
N PRO A 400 0.56 19.39 10.23
CA PRO A 400 0.59 19.60 11.68
C PRO A 400 -0.20 18.55 12.46
N PHE A 401 -1.28 17.96 11.94
CA PHE A 401 -2.02 16.91 12.65
C PHE A 401 -1.21 15.63 12.86
N MET A 402 -0.19 15.37 12.03
CA MET A 402 0.66 14.17 12.09
C MET A 402 1.84 14.30 13.08
N SER A 403 2.09 15.49 13.60
CA SER A 403 3.27 15.78 14.42
C SER A 403 2.96 15.76 15.91
N TYR A 404 3.91 15.29 16.72
CA TYR A 404 3.89 15.42 18.18
C TYR A 404 4.91 16.47 18.64
N GLY A 405 4.51 17.29 19.62
CA GLY A 405 5.37 18.29 20.21
C GLY A 405 5.84 19.37 19.24
N GLU A 406 6.72 20.23 19.73
CA GLU A 406 7.31 21.28 18.93
C GLU A 406 8.52 20.76 18.12
N PHE A 407 8.94 21.51 17.11
CA PHE A 407 10.18 21.23 16.39
C PHE A 407 11.38 21.45 17.33
N THR A 408 12.20 20.43 17.49
CA THR A 408 13.33 20.42 18.46
C THR A 408 14.65 20.81 17.83
N GLY A 409 14.75 20.84 16.50
CA GLY A 409 16.03 21.01 15.78
C GLY A 409 16.79 19.69 15.63
N ASP A 410 16.19 18.54 15.97
CA ASP A 410 16.74 17.21 15.76
C ASP A 410 15.68 16.29 15.13
N ALA A 411 16.12 15.23 14.47
CA ALA A 411 15.25 14.23 13.87
C ALA A 411 15.99 12.90 13.66
N PRO A 412 15.31 11.74 13.83
CA PRO A 412 15.93 10.42 13.65
C PRO A 412 16.10 10.09 12.16
N LEU A 413 17.20 9.43 11.84
CA LEU A 413 17.38 8.80 10.53
C LEU A 413 16.33 7.71 10.33
N SER A 414 15.84 7.60 9.10
CA SER A 414 14.86 6.57 8.73
C SER A 414 15.47 5.16 8.74
N THR A 415 14.61 4.13 8.74
CA THR A 415 15.03 2.73 8.67
C THR A 415 15.94 2.46 7.48
N CYS A 416 15.68 3.11 6.35
CA CYS A 416 16.46 2.90 5.13
C CYS A 416 17.90 3.43 5.24
N ALA A 417 18.17 4.39 6.13
CA ALA A 417 19.54 4.87 6.38
C ALA A 417 20.43 3.78 7.02
N PHE A 418 19.83 2.80 7.67
CA PHE A 418 20.53 1.66 8.30
C PHE A 418 20.38 0.35 7.51
N TRP A 419 19.73 0.40 6.32
CA TRP A 419 19.46 -0.81 5.55
C TRP A 419 20.76 -1.45 5.04
N PRO A 420 20.90 -2.78 5.11
CA PRO A 420 22.21 -3.44 4.96
C PRO A 420 22.66 -3.65 3.51
N VAL A 421 21.83 -3.27 2.55
CA VAL A 421 22.08 -3.45 1.11
C VAL A 421 21.80 -2.15 0.36
N PRO A 422 22.48 -1.88 -0.76
CA PRO A 422 22.29 -0.66 -1.53
C PRO A 422 20.92 -0.63 -2.22
N PRO A 423 20.42 0.56 -2.58
CA PRO A 423 19.22 0.70 -3.39
C PRO A 423 19.45 0.13 -4.80
N THR A 424 18.38 -0.35 -5.42
CA THR A 424 18.40 -0.93 -6.77
C THR A 424 17.95 0.06 -7.85
N SER A 425 17.41 1.21 -7.47
CA SER A 425 17.02 2.28 -8.41
C SER A 425 17.25 3.66 -7.81
N GLU A 426 17.39 4.62 -8.71
CA GLU A 426 17.49 6.04 -8.44
C GLU A 426 16.27 6.74 -9.06
N PRO A 427 15.83 7.90 -8.54
CA PRO A 427 14.85 8.72 -9.23
C PRO A 427 15.30 9.06 -10.64
N GLY A 428 14.40 9.00 -11.61
CA GLY A 428 14.72 9.30 -12.98
C GLY A 428 13.52 9.20 -13.91
N GLU A 429 13.60 9.90 -15.06
CA GLU A 429 12.57 9.81 -16.10
C GLU A 429 12.57 8.43 -16.75
N LEU A 430 11.37 7.92 -17.01
CA LEU A 430 11.19 6.64 -17.70
C LEU A 430 11.59 6.75 -19.17
N SER A 431 12.24 5.71 -19.68
CA SER A 431 12.52 5.53 -21.08
C SER A 431 11.73 4.35 -21.65
N VAL A 432 10.62 4.62 -22.31
CA VAL A 432 9.64 3.61 -22.77
C VAL A 432 9.34 3.70 -24.27
N PRO A 433 10.35 3.63 -25.16
CA PRO A 433 10.12 3.77 -26.58
C PRO A 433 9.23 2.64 -27.12
N GLY A 434 8.18 3.00 -27.87
CA GLY A 434 7.27 2.02 -28.48
C GLY A 434 6.25 1.43 -27.53
N LEU A 435 6.11 1.97 -26.32
CA LEU A 435 5.08 1.52 -25.37
C LEU A 435 3.68 1.73 -25.96
N PRO A 436 2.79 0.72 -25.92
CA PRO A 436 1.39 0.93 -26.26
C PRO A 436 0.74 1.97 -25.35
N PRO A 437 -0.31 2.68 -25.81
CA PRO A 437 -0.99 3.65 -24.96
C PRO A 437 -1.51 3.03 -23.67
N THR A 438 -1.18 3.65 -22.53
CA THR A 438 -1.59 3.27 -21.18
C THR A 438 -2.66 4.22 -20.66
N LEU A 439 -3.37 3.81 -19.60
CA LEU A 439 -4.33 4.65 -18.88
C LEU A 439 -3.82 4.93 -17.47
N VAL A 440 -3.56 6.18 -17.14
CA VAL A 440 -3.27 6.64 -15.79
C VAL A 440 -4.52 7.31 -15.23
N VAL A 441 -4.92 6.92 -14.02
CA VAL A 441 -6.04 7.52 -13.30
C VAL A 441 -5.51 8.23 -12.08
N SER A 442 -5.91 9.48 -11.87
CA SER A 442 -5.43 10.28 -10.74
C SER A 442 -6.58 11.05 -10.09
N VAL A 443 -6.63 10.99 -8.76
CA VAL A 443 -7.67 11.64 -7.93
C VAL A 443 -7.15 12.98 -7.44
N THR A 444 -7.95 14.05 -7.58
CA THR A 444 -7.52 15.43 -7.27
C THR A 444 -7.20 15.68 -5.80
N GLY A 445 -7.81 14.93 -4.89
CA GLY A 445 -7.57 14.97 -3.45
C GLY A 445 -7.02 13.66 -2.90
N ASP A 446 -6.20 12.93 -3.68
CA ASP A 446 -5.55 11.71 -3.20
C ASP A 446 -4.53 12.04 -2.11
N PRO A 447 -4.70 11.51 -0.87
CA PRO A 447 -3.80 11.82 0.24
C PRO A 447 -2.47 11.07 0.18
N ALA A 448 -2.44 9.91 -0.46
CA ALA A 448 -1.29 9.01 -0.45
C ALA A 448 -0.40 9.13 -1.69
N THR A 449 -1.02 9.40 -2.84
CA THR A 449 -0.35 9.62 -4.12
C THR A 449 -0.89 10.90 -4.75
N PRO A 450 -0.29 12.08 -4.41
CA PRO A 450 -0.81 13.37 -4.83
C PRO A 450 -1.03 13.45 -6.34
N TYR A 451 -2.11 14.13 -6.75
CA TYR A 451 -2.60 14.23 -8.14
C TYR A 451 -1.50 14.50 -9.18
N GLN A 452 -0.54 15.35 -8.84
CA GLN A 452 0.53 15.74 -9.79
C GLN A 452 1.42 14.55 -10.17
N ALA A 453 1.61 13.58 -9.29
CA ALA A 453 2.38 12.36 -9.61
C ALA A 453 1.71 11.55 -10.73
N GLY A 454 0.38 11.51 -10.77
CA GLY A 454 -0.36 10.87 -11.87
C GLY A 454 -0.21 11.64 -13.20
N VAL A 455 -0.24 12.97 -13.14
CA VAL A 455 0.02 13.81 -14.32
C VAL A 455 1.41 13.53 -14.89
N GLU A 456 2.44 13.48 -14.03
CA GLU A 456 3.82 13.24 -14.46
C GLU A 456 4.01 11.81 -14.98
N LEU A 457 3.42 10.80 -14.33
CA LEU A 457 3.52 9.43 -14.82
C LEU A 457 2.85 9.28 -16.20
N ALA A 458 1.66 9.87 -16.41
CA ALA A 458 0.98 9.85 -17.70
C ALA A 458 1.84 10.50 -18.79
N ARG A 459 2.48 11.63 -18.49
CA ARG A 459 3.42 12.32 -19.39
C ARG A 459 4.61 11.44 -19.77
N GLN A 460 5.26 10.83 -18.77
CA GLN A 460 6.44 9.98 -18.98
C GLN A 460 6.13 8.72 -19.78
N LEU A 461 4.96 8.11 -19.58
CA LEU A 461 4.51 6.94 -20.33
C LEU A 461 3.94 7.29 -21.71
N GLY A 462 3.67 8.57 -22.01
CA GLY A 462 2.90 8.95 -23.20
C GLY A 462 1.48 8.36 -23.19
N GLY A 463 0.92 8.13 -22.00
CA GLY A 463 -0.40 7.55 -21.78
C GLY A 463 -1.51 8.60 -21.65
N ALA A 464 -2.76 8.14 -21.67
CA ALA A 464 -3.92 8.98 -21.37
C ALA A 464 -4.06 9.20 -19.86
N LEU A 465 -4.41 10.42 -19.45
CA LEU A 465 -4.76 10.76 -18.08
C LEU A 465 -6.27 10.87 -17.93
N LEU A 466 -6.85 10.13 -16.97
CA LEU A 466 -8.21 10.33 -16.50
C LEU A 466 -8.16 10.97 -15.10
N THR A 467 -8.74 12.15 -14.97
CA THR A 467 -8.87 12.83 -13.67
C THR A 467 -10.18 12.47 -13.00
N TYR A 468 -10.15 12.16 -11.71
CA TYR A 468 -11.32 12.04 -10.86
C TYR A 468 -11.31 13.15 -9.81
N ASP A 469 -12.45 13.88 -9.70
CA ASP A 469 -12.63 14.91 -8.69
C ASP A 469 -13.15 14.29 -7.39
N GLY A 470 -12.24 13.95 -6.46
CA GLY A 470 -12.61 13.29 -5.22
C GLY A 470 -11.54 13.44 -4.14
N THR A 471 -11.83 12.91 -2.96
CA THR A 471 -10.95 12.92 -1.78
C THR A 471 -10.74 11.47 -1.32
N GLN A 472 -10.13 10.65 -2.15
CA GLN A 472 -9.84 9.25 -1.81
C GLN A 472 -8.58 8.77 -2.50
N HIS A 473 -7.97 7.74 -1.94
CA HIS A 473 -6.85 7.06 -2.55
C HIS A 473 -7.34 5.97 -3.48
N THR A 474 -7.03 6.09 -4.78
CA THR A 474 -7.46 5.19 -5.87
C THR A 474 -8.98 5.17 -6.10
N VAL A 475 -9.43 4.81 -7.32
CA VAL A 475 -10.83 4.94 -7.69
C VAL A 475 -11.31 3.88 -8.70
N VAL A 476 -10.43 3.27 -9.51
CA VAL A 476 -10.83 2.29 -10.54
C VAL A 476 -11.51 1.08 -9.91
N PHE A 477 -12.71 0.76 -10.37
CA PHE A 477 -13.55 -0.33 -9.85
C PHE A 477 -13.85 -0.23 -8.35
N GLN A 478 -13.93 1.01 -7.85
CA GLN A 478 -14.34 1.29 -6.47
C GLN A 478 -15.81 1.78 -6.39
N GLY A 479 -16.53 1.77 -7.49
CA GLY A 479 -17.94 2.12 -7.56
C GLY A 479 -18.23 3.47 -8.21
N GLU A 480 -17.22 4.15 -8.74
CA GLU A 480 -17.36 5.41 -9.45
C GLU A 480 -17.63 5.15 -10.93
N GLN A 481 -18.91 5.14 -11.31
CA GLN A 481 -19.40 4.70 -12.62
C GLN A 481 -18.67 5.35 -13.79
N CYS A 482 -18.40 6.67 -13.75
CA CYS A 482 -17.71 7.38 -14.84
C CYS A 482 -16.29 6.83 -15.05
N VAL A 483 -15.55 6.58 -13.96
CA VAL A 483 -14.19 6.02 -14.03
C VAL A 483 -14.23 4.57 -14.47
N ASP A 484 -15.16 3.80 -13.92
CA ASP A 484 -15.33 2.38 -14.20
C ASP A 484 -15.73 2.13 -15.67
N ASP A 485 -16.53 3.05 -16.27
CA ASP A 485 -16.89 3.01 -17.68
C ASP A 485 -15.66 3.22 -18.59
N TYR A 486 -14.82 4.23 -18.32
CA TYR A 486 -13.58 4.45 -19.07
C TYR A 486 -12.59 3.29 -18.91
N ALA A 487 -12.39 2.80 -17.69
CA ALA A 487 -11.50 1.67 -17.42
C ALA A 487 -12.01 0.40 -18.14
N THR A 488 -13.30 0.16 -18.13
CA THR A 488 -13.95 -0.97 -18.84
C THR A 488 -13.77 -0.85 -20.35
N ALA A 489 -14.05 0.31 -20.94
CA ALA A 489 -13.89 0.55 -22.39
C ALA A 489 -12.43 0.32 -22.80
N TYR A 490 -11.48 0.81 -22.02
CA TYR A 490 -10.06 0.59 -22.30
C TYR A 490 -9.68 -0.90 -22.22
N LEU A 491 -10.11 -1.62 -21.18
CA LEU A 491 -9.82 -3.06 -21.03
C LEU A 491 -10.53 -3.92 -22.09
N VAL A 492 -11.75 -3.58 -22.48
CA VAL A 492 -12.52 -4.37 -23.45
C VAL A 492 -12.10 -4.05 -24.88
N ASP A 493 -12.12 -2.78 -25.26
CA ASP A 493 -11.98 -2.35 -26.66
C ASP A 493 -10.66 -1.61 -26.94
N GLY A 494 -9.88 -1.24 -25.92
CA GLY A 494 -8.69 -0.41 -26.07
C GLY A 494 -9.02 1.08 -26.23
N SER A 495 -10.26 1.49 -25.96
CA SER A 495 -10.71 2.88 -26.08
C SER A 495 -10.20 3.71 -24.90
N LEU A 496 -9.33 4.68 -25.18
CA LEU A 496 -8.85 5.62 -24.18
C LEU A 496 -9.82 6.80 -23.98
N PRO A 497 -9.83 7.40 -22.78
CA PRO A 497 -10.52 8.67 -22.58
C PRO A 497 -9.93 9.76 -23.47
N PRO A 498 -10.73 10.76 -23.88
CA PRO A 498 -10.19 11.91 -24.63
C PRO A 498 -9.27 12.75 -23.75
N ASP A 499 -8.41 13.55 -24.40
CA ASP A 499 -7.52 14.46 -23.69
C ASP A 499 -8.31 15.39 -22.75
N GLY A 500 -7.85 15.49 -21.48
CA GLY A 500 -8.49 16.29 -20.47
C GLY A 500 -9.78 15.67 -19.89
N ALA A 501 -10.02 14.37 -20.11
CA ALA A 501 -11.16 13.65 -19.54
C ALA A 501 -11.19 13.77 -18.02
N ARG A 502 -12.39 14.04 -17.48
CA ARG A 502 -12.60 14.29 -16.06
C ARG A 502 -13.93 13.70 -15.60
N CYS A 503 -13.89 12.97 -14.52
CA CYS A 503 -15.07 12.42 -13.85
C CYS A 503 -15.35 13.22 -12.57
N PRO A 504 -16.58 13.72 -12.36
CA PRO A 504 -16.96 14.40 -11.12
C PRO A 504 -17.16 13.38 -9.99
N ASN A 505 -17.03 13.88 -8.75
CA ASN A 505 -17.42 13.14 -7.53
C ASN A 505 -18.94 13.07 -7.42
#